data_c4750b741e9c1263e61ade02afbb8a51
#
_entry.id   c4750b741e9c1263e61ade02afbb8a51
#
_cell.length_a   1.000
_cell.length_b   1.000
_cell.length_c   1.000
_cell.angle_alpha   90.00
_cell.angle_beta   90.00
_cell.angle_gamma   90.00
#
_symmetry.space_group_name_H-M   'P 1'
#
loop_
_entity.id
_entity.type
_entity.pdbx_description
1 polymer ?
#
loop_
_entity_poly.entity_id
_entity_poly.type
_entity_poly.pdbx_seq_one_letter_code
_entity_poly.pdbx_strand_id
1 'polypeptide(L)'
;METFLHAVASVTIILLLTATGYFCAVKGWMTVQVKTFISRYLMTVGIPVMLIYGMQNNLTRADVLAAPSLLLIPLLVIPSCVVMSLLAGRLMRLPHRQLGVFVMMAAMGNTIFIGLAMCLELFGDVATPYVMLFYLVSSCFTQLIGIPLVRWSGEAGGFSMQMVWKFLRAPTVISVFLSLLLVGLDIHLPSLVMSYAKYINNTVTPLALLLTGCIIHEIGLRSLRLTPTLGVMMVFRFVISPALGAALCALLGIGGLVRSVYVVELAMPVVTQTVVAAAEYGADEQLAAQGAAISTLACFVVTPVLMLLL
;
A
#
# COMPACT_ATOMS: atom_id res chain seq x y z
N MET A 1 3.43 -22.47 15.53
CA MET A 1 1.95 -22.62 15.55
C MET A 1 1.28 -21.37 16.11
N GLU A 2 1.76 -20.81 17.20
CA GLU A 2 1.22 -19.56 17.79
C GLU A 2 1.28 -18.37 16.84
N THR A 3 2.40 -18.14 16.16
CA THR A 3 2.56 -17.06 15.17
C THR A 3 1.54 -17.15 14.04
N PHE A 4 1.27 -18.36 13.55
CA PHE A 4 0.27 -18.58 12.50
C PHE A 4 -1.14 -18.30 13.01
N LEU A 5 -1.49 -18.79 14.21
CA LEU A 5 -2.81 -18.54 14.81
C LEU A 5 -3.02 -17.04 15.07
N HIS A 6 -1.99 -16.34 15.53
CA HIS A 6 -2.02 -14.88 15.67
C HIS A 6 -2.23 -14.20 14.32
N ALA A 7 -1.50 -14.59 13.27
CA ALA A 7 -1.68 -14.03 11.93
C ALA A 7 -3.10 -14.28 11.38
N VAL A 8 -3.65 -15.48 11.59
CA VAL A 8 -5.04 -15.80 11.20
C VAL A 8 -6.04 -14.93 11.97
N ALA A 9 -5.87 -14.74 13.28
CA ALA A 9 -6.73 -13.88 14.08
C ALA A 9 -6.67 -12.42 13.59
N SER A 10 -5.47 -11.89 13.39
CA SER A 10 -5.24 -10.53 12.89
C SER A 10 -5.90 -10.31 11.51
N VAL A 11 -5.66 -11.22 10.57
CA VAL A 11 -6.28 -11.16 9.24
C VAL A 11 -7.80 -11.29 9.33
N THR A 12 -8.32 -12.08 10.26
CA THR A 12 -9.78 -12.19 10.49
C THR A 12 -10.39 -10.87 10.94
N ILE A 13 -9.73 -10.13 11.84
CA ILE A 13 -10.18 -8.79 12.28
C ILE A 13 -10.23 -7.84 11.07
N ILE A 14 -9.18 -7.80 10.26
CA ILE A 14 -9.12 -6.96 9.05
C ILE A 14 -10.23 -7.34 8.07
N LEU A 15 -10.46 -8.64 7.87
CA LEU A 15 -11.53 -9.15 7.02
C LEU A 15 -12.91 -8.74 7.54
N LEU A 16 -13.17 -8.83 8.86
CA LEU A 16 -14.43 -8.42 9.47
C LEU A 16 -14.68 -6.91 9.30
N LEU A 17 -13.67 -6.07 9.52
CA LEU A 17 -13.77 -4.63 9.29
C LEU A 17 -14.03 -4.32 7.82
N THR A 18 -13.34 -4.99 6.90
CA THR A 18 -13.58 -4.87 5.46
C THR A 18 -14.98 -5.34 5.07
N ALA A 19 -15.44 -6.46 5.63
CA ALA A 19 -16.80 -6.98 5.42
C ALA A 19 -17.87 -6.02 5.94
N THR A 20 -17.61 -5.33 7.07
CA THR A 20 -18.49 -4.27 7.58
C THR A 20 -18.62 -3.13 6.56
N GLY A 21 -17.52 -2.69 5.97
CA GLY A 21 -17.54 -1.67 4.90
C GLY A 21 -18.32 -2.14 3.67
N TYR A 22 -18.13 -3.38 3.24
CA TYR A 22 -18.90 -4.01 2.16
C TYR A 22 -20.40 -4.02 2.49
N PHE A 23 -20.77 -4.43 3.70
CA PHE A 23 -22.17 -4.44 4.15
C PHE A 23 -22.79 -3.04 4.15
N CYS A 24 -22.09 -2.02 4.64
CA CYS A 24 -22.54 -0.63 4.60
C CYS A 24 -22.76 -0.14 3.16
N ALA A 25 -21.93 -0.58 2.21
CA ALA A 25 -22.11 -0.27 0.79
C ALA A 25 -23.33 -0.98 0.20
N VAL A 26 -23.57 -2.26 0.50
CA VAL A 26 -24.77 -3.01 0.10
C VAL A 26 -26.05 -2.33 0.61
N LYS A 27 -26.02 -1.78 1.83
CA LYS A 27 -27.16 -1.04 2.42
C LYS A 27 -27.32 0.38 1.86
N GLY A 28 -26.43 0.84 0.97
CA GLY A 28 -26.48 2.18 0.41
C GLY A 28 -26.04 3.29 1.38
N TRP A 29 -25.46 2.93 2.56
CA TRP A 29 -24.98 3.91 3.54
C TRP A 29 -23.70 4.58 3.09
N MET A 30 -22.87 3.89 2.31
CA MET A 30 -21.61 4.41 1.73
C MET A 30 -21.89 5.14 0.41
N THR A 31 -22.51 6.31 0.50
CA THR A 31 -22.72 7.17 -0.67
C THR A 31 -21.41 7.72 -1.22
N VAL A 32 -21.43 8.28 -2.44
CA VAL A 32 -20.25 8.93 -3.05
C VAL A 32 -19.68 10.03 -2.14
N GLN A 33 -20.55 10.81 -1.49
CA GLN A 33 -20.15 11.87 -0.57
C GLN A 33 -19.43 11.31 0.66
N VAL A 34 -19.96 10.25 1.26
CA VAL A 34 -19.36 9.57 2.44
C VAL A 34 -18.00 8.99 2.08
N LYS A 35 -17.87 8.30 0.95
CA LYS A 35 -16.58 7.80 0.46
C LYS A 35 -15.56 8.92 0.26
N THR A 36 -15.97 9.97 -0.42
CA THR A 36 -15.10 11.12 -0.69
C THR A 36 -14.65 11.78 0.61
N PHE A 37 -15.56 11.92 1.58
CA PHE A 37 -15.22 12.45 2.91
C PHE A 37 -14.20 11.56 3.63
N ILE A 38 -14.46 10.26 3.73
CA ILE A 38 -13.55 9.31 4.41
C ILE A 38 -12.18 9.32 3.73
N SER A 39 -12.12 9.22 2.40
CA SER A 39 -10.86 9.26 1.65
C SER A 39 -10.10 10.57 1.88
N ARG A 40 -10.79 11.71 1.81
CA ARG A 40 -10.18 13.03 2.06
C ARG A 40 -9.70 13.15 3.50
N TYR A 41 -10.50 12.73 4.50
CA TYR A 41 -10.12 12.73 5.90
C TYR A 41 -8.86 11.88 6.12
N LEU A 42 -8.82 10.66 5.61
CA LEU A 42 -7.67 9.77 5.74
C LEU A 42 -6.41 10.40 5.15
N MET A 43 -6.48 10.91 3.92
CA MET A 43 -5.31 11.44 3.22
C MET A 43 -4.82 12.80 3.75
N THR A 44 -5.73 13.63 4.29
CA THR A 44 -5.40 15.02 4.67
C THR A 44 -5.15 15.17 6.17
N VAL A 45 -5.80 14.34 7.00
CA VAL A 45 -5.74 14.46 8.47
C VAL A 45 -5.26 13.15 9.10
N GLY A 46 -5.98 12.05 8.86
CA GLY A 46 -5.78 10.78 9.56
C GLY A 46 -4.36 10.25 9.41
N ILE A 47 -3.95 9.96 8.18
CA ILE A 47 -2.62 9.40 7.89
C ILE A 47 -1.50 10.39 8.25
N PRO A 48 -1.54 11.70 7.91
CA PRO A 48 -0.55 12.65 8.37
C PRO A 48 -0.35 12.68 9.89
N VAL A 49 -1.43 12.72 10.67
CA VAL A 49 -1.35 12.73 12.13
C VAL A 49 -0.84 11.41 12.68
N MET A 50 -1.30 10.28 12.12
CA MET A 50 -0.82 8.95 12.48
C MET A 50 0.68 8.79 12.21
N LEU A 51 1.19 9.34 11.10
CA LEU A 51 2.61 9.37 10.77
C LEU A 51 3.42 10.06 11.86
N ILE A 52 3.00 11.28 12.22
CA ILE A 52 3.68 12.05 13.27
C ILE A 52 3.63 11.30 14.59
N TYR A 53 2.46 10.79 14.99
CA TYR A 53 2.27 10.02 16.22
C TYR A 53 3.13 8.75 16.25
N GLY A 54 3.07 7.93 15.20
CA GLY A 54 3.79 6.66 15.11
C GLY A 54 5.30 6.83 15.10
N MET A 55 5.82 7.80 14.34
CA MET A 55 7.26 8.08 14.29
C MET A 55 7.81 8.65 15.61
N GLN A 56 7.06 9.57 16.25
CA GLN A 56 7.46 10.14 17.55
C GLN A 56 7.50 9.10 18.67
N ASN A 57 6.65 8.08 18.63
CA ASN A 57 6.61 7.05 19.67
C ASN A 57 7.59 5.88 19.42
N ASN A 58 7.91 5.59 18.16
CA ASN A 58 8.55 4.32 17.81
C ASN A 58 9.90 4.48 17.08
N LEU A 59 10.32 5.71 16.74
CA LEU A 59 11.63 5.97 16.16
C LEU A 59 12.52 6.73 17.13
N THR A 60 13.80 6.32 17.14
CA THR A 60 14.89 7.06 17.77
C THR A 60 15.69 7.82 16.72
N ARG A 61 16.54 8.76 17.18
CA ARG A 61 17.51 9.44 16.32
C ARG A 61 18.44 8.46 15.60
N ALA A 62 18.83 7.37 16.25
CA ALA A 62 19.68 6.33 15.65
C ALA A 62 18.96 5.64 14.48
N ASP A 63 17.65 5.38 14.60
CA ASP A 63 16.86 4.79 13.54
C ASP A 63 16.73 5.74 12.33
N VAL A 64 16.61 7.04 12.56
CA VAL A 64 16.60 8.05 11.49
C VAL A 64 17.92 8.06 10.73
N LEU A 65 19.07 7.92 11.43
CA LEU A 65 20.38 7.82 10.80
C LEU A 65 20.56 6.52 10.02
N ALA A 66 19.94 5.43 10.46
CA ALA A 66 19.92 4.15 9.76
C ALA A 66 18.90 4.08 8.60
N ALA A 67 17.93 5.00 8.56
CA ALA A 67 16.86 5.00 7.56
C ALA A 67 17.33 4.90 6.10
N PRO A 68 18.45 5.53 5.65
CA PRO A 68 18.92 5.39 4.28
C PRO A 68 19.17 3.95 3.85
N SER A 69 19.70 3.09 4.73
CA SER A 69 19.92 1.67 4.43
C SER A 69 18.61 0.89 4.29
N LEU A 70 17.60 1.25 5.08
CA LEU A 70 16.27 0.63 5.03
C LEU A 70 15.50 1.01 3.76
N LEU A 71 15.67 2.25 3.29
CA LEU A 71 15.05 2.73 2.04
C LEU A 71 15.58 1.99 0.80
N LEU A 72 16.78 1.39 0.85
CA LEU A 72 17.34 0.63 -0.27
C LEU A 72 16.45 -0.55 -0.68
N ILE A 73 15.76 -1.20 0.27
CA ILE A 73 14.92 -2.35 -0.04
C ILE A 73 13.80 -2.00 -1.02
N PRO A 74 12.85 -1.10 -0.70
CA PRO A 74 11.81 -0.73 -1.65
C PRO A 74 12.37 0.01 -2.88
N LEU A 75 13.49 0.75 -2.74
CA LEU A 75 14.14 1.48 -3.82
C LEU A 75 14.72 0.56 -4.91
N LEU A 76 15.11 -0.64 -4.56
CA LEU A 76 15.65 -1.63 -5.50
C LEU A 76 14.58 -2.64 -5.94
N VAL A 77 13.73 -3.10 -5.02
CA VAL A 77 12.72 -4.13 -5.34
C VAL A 77 11.62 -3.59 -6.26
N ILE A 78 11.07 -2.40 -5.97
CA ILE A 78 9.97 -1.85 -6.77
C ILE A 78 10.37 -1.61 -8.22
N PRO A 79 11.50 -0.94 -8.55
CA PRO A 79 11.95 -0.79 -9.95
C PRO A 79 12.26 -2.14 -10.61
N SER A 80 12.85 -3.09 -9.87
CA SER A 80 13.09 -4.43 -10.40
C SER A 80 11.78 -5.11 -10.81
N CYS A 81 10.74 -5.03 -9.98
CA CYS A 81 9.40 -5.51 -10.31
C CYS A 81 8.79 -4.78 -11.52
N VAL A 82 9.01 -3.45 -11.63
CA VAL A 82 8.56 -2.67 -12.80
C VAL A 82 9.21 -3.19 -14.08
N VAL A 83 10.54 -3.35 -14.08
CA VAL A 83 11.28 -3.84 -15.27
C VAL A 83 10.85 -5.27 -15.61
N MET A 84 10.85 -6.17 -14.64
CA MET A 84 10.48 -7.57 -14.85
C MET A 84 9.03 -7.73 -15.33
N SER A 85 8.07 -7.00 -14.75
CA SER A 85 6.67 -7.04 -15.18
C SER A 85 6.47 -6.39 -16.55
N LEU A 86 7.22 -5.34 -16.88
CA LEU A 86 7.19 -4.75 -18.22
C LEU A 86 7.68 -5.76 -19.27
N LEU A 87 8.76 -6.49 -18.98
CA LEU A 87 9.27 -7.56 -19.85
C LEU A 87 8.25 -8.70 -19.98
N ALA A 88 7.67 -9.15 -18.86
CA ALA A 88 6.63 -10.18 -18.86
C ALA A 88 5.39 -9.76 -19.67
N GLY A 89 4.91 -8.53 -19.51
CA GLY A 89 3.78 -8.01 -20.26
C GLY A 89 4.04 -7.93 -21.76
N ARG A 90 5.26 -7.56 -22.16
CA ARG A 90 5.69 -7.58 -23.57
C ARG A 90 5.79 -9.00 -24.14
N LEU A 91 6.34 -9.94 -23.38
CA LEU A 91 6.40 -11.36 -23.76
C LEU A 91 5.00 -11.98 -23.91
N MET A 92 4.07 -11.61 -23.04
CA MET A 92 2.66 -12.00 -23.13
C MET A 92 1.91 -11.28 -24.26
N ARG A 93 2.56 -10.33 -24.96
CA ARG A 93 1.97 -9.50 -26.02
C ARG A 93 0.70 -8.79 -25.59
N LEU A 94 0.71 -8.24 -24.34
CA LEU A 94 -0.45 -7.52 -23.84
C LEU A 94 -0.77 -6.31 -24.73
N PRO A 95 -2.08 -6.03 -24.96
CA PRO A 95 -2.50 -4.83 -25.67
C PRO A 95 -1.94 -3.57 -24.98
N HIS A 96 -1.68 -2.52 -25.76
CA HIS A 96 -1.09 -1.27 -25.24
C HIS A 96 -1.88 -0.71 -24.04
N ARG A 97 -3.22 -0.71 -24.11
CA ARG A 97 -4.11 -0.23 -23.05
C ARG A 97 -4.01 -1.02 -21.74
N GLN A 98 -3.50 -2.26 -21.78
CA GLN A 98 -3.33 -3.14 -20.61
C GLN A 98 -1.94 -3.08 -20.02
N LEU A 99 -0.91 -2.78 -20.81
CA LEU A 99 0.49 -2.96 -20.42
C LEU A 99 0.86 -2.12 -19.19
N GLY A 100 0.60 -0.81 -19.19
CA GLY A 100 0.91 0.06 -18.05
C GLY A 100 0.07 -0.28 -16.81
N VAL A 101 -1.21 -0.65 -16.99
CA VAL A 101 -2.08 -1.12 -15.91
C VAL A 101 -1.50 -2.39 -15.27
N PHE A 102 -1.11 -3.38 -16.10
CA PHE A 102 -0.50 -4.63 -15.64
C PHE A 102 0.79 -4.37 -14.85
N VAL A 103 1.68 -3.52 -15.37
CA VAL A 103 2.95 -3.19 -14.70
C VAL A 103 2.69 -2.51 -13.36
N MET A 104 1.80 -1.53 -13.31
CA MET A 104 1.46 -0.85 -12.05
C MET A 104 0.86 -1.82 -11.04
N MET A 105 -0.05 -2.71 -11.46
CA MET A 105 -0.62 -3.75 -10.59
C MET A 105 0.43 -4.73 -10.08
N ALA A 106 1.36 -5.15 -10.92
CA ALA A 106 2.39 -6.13 -10.56
C ALA A 106 3.45 -5.56 -9.61
N ALA A 107 3.82 -4.28 -9.76
CA ALA A 107 4.92 -3.67 -9.01
C ALA A 107 4.47 -2.88 -7.77
N MET A 108 3.26 -2.30 -7.74
CA MET A 108 2.85 -1.34 -6.71
C MET A 108 1.70 -1.86 -5.85
N GLY A 109 1.94 -1.92 -4.54
CA GLY A 109 0.99 -2.44 -3.54
C GLY A 109 0.22 -1.35 -2.80
N ASN A 110 -0.88 -1.75 -2.18
CA ASN A 110 -1.70 -0.91 -1.30
C ASN A 110 -1.10 -0.87 0.11
N THR A 111 0.01 -0.18 0.23
CA THR A 111 0.84 -0.11 1.44
C THR A 111 0.17 0.66 2.58
N ILE A 112 -0.73 1.59 2.30
CA ILE A 112 -1.32 2.45 3.35
C ILE A 112 -2.69 1.96 3.83
N PHE A 113 -3.61 1.61 2.94
CA PHE A 113 -4.97 1.24 3.37
C PHE A 113 -5.06 -0.20 3.87
N ILE A 114 -4.27 -1.11 3.31
CA ILE A 114 -4.26 -2.52 3.70
C ILE A 114 -2.94 -2.88 4.37
N GLY A 115 -1.80 -2.49 3.81
CA GLY A 115 -0.48 -2.83 4.32
C GLY A 115 -0.24 -2.34 5.74
N LEU A 116 -0.50 -1.05 5.99
CA LEU A 116 -0.38 -0.50 7.34
C LEU A 116 -1.31 -1.21 8.33
N ALA A 117 -2.61 -1.37 7.99
CA ALA A 117 -3.56 -2.08 8.85
C ALA A 117 -3.09 -3.50 9.16
N MET A 118 -2.58 -4.20 8.12
CA MET A 118 -2.05 -5.56 8.25
C MET A 118 -0.80 -5.59 9.16
N CYS A 119 0.14 -4.68 8.94
CA CYS A 119 1.36 -4.63 9.75
C CYS A 119 1.08 -4.25 11.22
N LEU A 120 0.14 -3.34 11.48
CA LEU A 120 -0.27 -2.98 12.83
C LEU A 120 -0.92 -4.14 13.57
N GLU A 121 -1.80 -4.89 12.92
CA GLU A 121 -2.45 -6.06 13.51
C GLU A 121 -1.48 -7.23 13.71
N LEU A 122 -0.49 -7.40 12.84
CA LEU A 122 0.49 -8.49 12.93
C LEU A 122 1.63 -8.20 13.91
N PHE A 123 2.10 -6.96 13.96
CA PHE A 123 3.34 -6.60 14.66
C PHE A 123 3.14 -5.49 15.71
N GLY A 124 1.98 -4.86 15.77
CA GLY A 124 1.70 -3.73 16.67
C GLY A 124 2.26 -2.39 16.18
N ASP A 125 2.11 -1.36 17.01
CA ASP A 125 2.49 0.03 16.68
C ASP A 125 3.98 0.20 16.35
N VAL A 126 4.84 -0.71 16.82
CA VAL A 126 6.30 -0.71 16.53
C VAL A 126 6.61 -0.90 15.04
N ALA A 127 5.67 -1.41 14.25
CA ALA A 127 5.81 -1.53 12.80
C ALA A 127 5.66 -0.19 12.06
N THR A 128 4.94 0.78 12.64
CA THR A 128 4.55 2.04 11.99
C THR A 128 5.72 2.74 11.27
N PRO A 129 6.89 2.96 11.89
CA PRO A 129 7.97 3.67 11.23
C PRO A 129 8.47 2.98 9.96
N TYR A 130 8.57 1.65 10.00
CA TYR A 130 9.09 0.87 8.87
C TYR A 130 8.08 0.82 7.71
N VAL A 131 6.79 0.66 8.03
CA VAL A 131 5.71 0.80 7.03
C VAL A 131 5.78 2.17 6.36
N MET A 132 6.02 3.23 7.13
CA MET A 132 6.05 4.59 6.63
C MET A 132 7.28 4.89 5.76
N LEU A 133 8.45 4.39 6.13
CA LEU A 133 9.64 4.46 5.28
C LEU A 133 9.43 3.71 3.97
N PHE A 134 8.83 2.52 4.02
CA PHE A 134 8.46 1.77 2.84
C PHE A 134 7.43 2.53 1.98
N TYR A 135 6.37 3.06 2.60
CA TYR A 135 5.34 3.84 1.93
C TYR A 135 5.89 5.07 1.21
N LEU A 136 6.84 5.78 1.81
CA LEU A 136 7.46 6.96 1.18
C LEU A 136 8.02 6.60 -0.20
N VAL A 137 8.83 5.54 -0.28
CA VAL A 137 9.41 5.08 -1.54
C VAL A 137 8.35 4.54 -2.48
N SER A 138 7.45 3.68 -1.98
CA SER A 138 6.37 3.08 -2.77
C SER A 138 5.46 4.15 -3.39
N SER A 139 5.14 5.20 -2.63
CA SER A 139 4.31 6.30 -3.13
C SER A 139 5.04 7.16 -4.16
N CYS A 140 6.37 7.37 -4.02
CA CYS A 140 7.19 7.99 -5.07
C CYS A 140 7.09 7.20 -6.39
N PHE A 141 7.32 5.90 -6.35
CA PHE A 141 7.24 5.06 -7.55
C PHE A 141 5.83 5.00 -8.12
N THR A 142 4.81 4.95 -7.28
CA THR A 142 3.41 4.98 -7.73
C THR A 142 3.10 6.27 -8.50
N GLN A 143 3.50 7.43 -7.97
CA GLN A 143 3.20 8.73 -8.57
C GLN A 143 4.11 9.05 -9.77
N LEU A 144 5.40 8.69 -9.72
CA LEU A 144 6.38 9.11 -10.71
C LEU A 144 6.60 8.07 -11.82
N ILE A 145 6.21 6.81 -11.61
CA ILE A 145 6.36 5.73 -12.59
C ILE A 145 5.03 5.05 -12.87
N GLY A 146 4.29 4.59 -11.85
CA GLY A 146 3.07 3.82 -12.03
C GLY A 146 1.98 4.56 -12.76
N ILE A 147 1.56 5.73 -12.24
CA ILE A 147 0.55 6.56 -12.89
C ILE A 147 0.97 7.01 -14.29
N PRO A 148 2.22 7.50 -14.53
CA PRO A 148 2.69 7.80 -15.88
C PRO A 148 2.65 6.61 -16.85
N LEU A 149 2.93 5.38 -16.40
CA LEU A 149 2.80 4.18 -17.23
C LEU A 149 1.35 3.88 -17.60
N VAL A 150 0.41 4.06 -16.67
CA VAL A 150 -1.02 3.92 -16.97
C VAL A 150 -1.49 5.01 -17.95
N ARG A 151 -1.06 6.27 -17.75
CA ARG A 151 -1.32 7.38 -18.70
C ARG A 151 -0.76 7.11 -20.09
N TRP A 152 0.45 6.56 -20.16
CA TRP A 152 1.06 6.18 -21.43
C TRP A 152 0.28 5.07 -22.13
N SER A 153 -0.26 4.12 -21.38
CA SER A 153 -1.12 3.05 -21.91
C SER A 153 -2.52 3.52 -22.29
N GLY A 154 -2.97 4.65 -21.75
CA GLY A 154 -4.22 5.32 -22.13
C GLY A 154 -4.01 6.37 -23.23
N GLU A 155 -4.89 7.37 -23.28
CA GLU A 155 -4.90 8.42 -24.31
C GLU A 155 -4.23 9.73 -23.88
N ALA A 156 -3.83 9.84 -22.59
CA ALA A 156 -3.43 11.11 -21.97
C ALA A 156 -1.92 11.42 -22.00
N GLY A 157 -1.09 10.56 -22.61
CA GLY A 157 0.39 10.70 -22.63
C GLY A 157 1.03 10.32 -21.30
N GLY A 158 2.37 10.30 -21.23
CA GLY A 158 3.14 9.78 -20.09
C GLY A 158 3.35 10.76 -18.93
N PHE A 159 4.62 10.95 -18.54
CA PHE A 159 5.06 11.76 -17.41
C PHE A 159 4.71 13.25 -17.54
N SER A 160 4.40 13.89 -16.40
CA SER A 160 4.16 15.34 -16.29
C SER A 160 4.83 15.90 -15.04
N MET A 161 5.51 17.05 -15.16
CA MET A 161 6.13 17.74 -14.02
C MET A 161 5.09 18.15 -12.95
N GLN A 162 3.85 18.37 -13.33
CA GLN A 162 2.76 18.65 -12.36
C GLN A 162 2.53 17.49 -11.38
N MET A 163 2.81 16.23 -11.79
CA MET A 163 2.71 15.05 -10.90
C MET A 163 3.76 15.12 -9.78
N VAL A 164 4.97 15.56 -10.09
CA VAL A 164 6.04 15.76 -9.09
C VAL A 164 5.62 16.80 -8.05
N TRP A 165 5.13 17.95 -8.49
CA TRP A 165 4.67 19.00 -7.60
C TRP A 165 3.47 18.58 -6.75
N LYS A 166 2.51 17.87 -7.35
CA LYS A 166 1.34 17.33 -6.63
C LYS A 166 1.77 16.31 -5.56
N PHE A 167 2.75 15.45 -5.88
CA PHE A 167 3.32 14.50 -4.93
C PHE A 167 4.04 15.20 -3.76
N LEU A 168 4.98 16.12 -4.06
CA LEU A 168 5.74 16.83 -3.02
C LEU A 168 4.86 17.67 -2.09
N ARG A 169 3.71 18.14 -2.57
CA ARG A 169 2.72 18.89 -1.77
C ARG A 169 1.70 18.01 -1.06
N ALA A 170 1.76 16.70 -1.23
CA ALA A 170 0.83 15.79 -0.55
C ALA A 170 1.04 15.85 0.97
N PRO A 171 -0.05 16.03 1.78
CA PRO A 171 0.07 16.11 3.25
C PRO A 171 0.81 14.93 3.87
N THR A 172 0.61 13.74 3.33
CA THR A 172 1.29 12.50 3.78
C THR A 172 2.81 12.58 3.58
N VAL A 173 3.27 13.08 2.42
CA VAL A 173 4.71 13.24 2.12
C VAL A 173 5.33 14.30 3.04
N ILE A 174 4.66 15.46 3.18
CA ILE A 174 5.10 16.53 4.09
C ILE A 174 5.21 16.00 5.52
N SER A 175 4.25 15.20 5.98
CA SER A 175 4.24 14.64 7.34
C SER A 175 5.36 13.65 7.59
N VAL A 176 5.76 12.85 6.59
CA VAL A 176 6.92 11.95 6.72
C VAL A 176 8.20 12.78 6.95
N PHE A 177 8.46 13.77 6.08
CA PHE A 177 9.64 14.62 6.23
C PHE A 177 9.64 15.42 7.53
N LEU A 178 8.47 15.97 7.92
CA LEU A 178 8.33 16.67 9.19
C LEU A 178 8.62 15.73 10.38
N SER A 179 8.10 14.52 10.37
CA SER A 179 8.31 13.53 11.45
C SER A 179 9.78 13.12 11.56
N LEU A 180 10.43 12.84 10.41
CA LEU A 180 11.86 12.54 10.38
C LEU A 180 12.72 13.71 10.90
N LEU A 181 12.34 14.94 10.55
CA LEU A 181 13.01 16.14 11.05
C LEU A 181 12.84 16.28 12.55
N LEU A 182 11.63 16.15 13.09
CA LEU A 182 11.36 16.24 14.52
C LEU A 182 12.14 15.20 15.32
N VAL A 183 12.11 13.93 14.89
CA VAL A 183 12.85 12.84 15.55
C VAL A 183 14.36 13.02 15.40
N GLY A 184 14.83 13.41 14.21
CA GLY A 184 16.26 13.64 13.94
C GLY A 184 16.86 14.79 14.78
N LEU A 185 16.05 15.82 15.08
CA LEU A 185 16.42 16.95 15.95
C LEU A 185 16.11 16.70 17.43
N ASP A 186 15.60 15.51 17.79
CA ASP A 186 15.21 15.14 19.16
C ASP A 186 14.12 16.06 19.74
N ILE A 187 13.24 16.57 18.89
CA ILE A 187 12.12 17.46 19.27
C ILE A 187 10.92 16.59 19.61
N HIS A 188 10.56 16.53 20.88
CA HIS A 188 9.38 15.82 21.37
C HIS A 188 8.16 16.74 21.41
N LEU A 189 7.04 16.28 20.85
CA LEU A 189 5.79 17.02 20.87
C LEU A 189 5.17 16.96 22.28
N PRO A 190 4.48 18.06 22.71
CA PRO A 190 3.81 18.09 24.01
C PRO A 190 2.80 16.94 24.18
N SER A 191 2.66 16.44 25.42
CA SER A 191 1.78 15.31 25.74
C SER A 191 0.32 15.53 25.32
N LEU A 192 -0.17 16.77 25.38
CA LEU A 192 -1.51 17.13 24.89
C LEU A 192 -1.66 16.86 23.38
N VAL A 193 -0.66 17.27 22.59
CA VAL A 193 -0.65 17.06 21.13
C VAL A 193 -0.59 15.56 20.81
N MET A 194 0.26 14.83 21.53
CA MET A 194 0.39 13.37 21.35
C MET A 194 -0.89 12.63 21.75
N SER A 195 -1.58 13.06 22.82
CA SER A 195 -2.86 12.49 23.23
C SER A 195 -3.94 12.73 22.17
N TYR A 196 -4.03 13.93 21.62
CA TYR A 196 -4.92 14.24 20.50
C TYR A 196 -4.59 13.40 19.26
N ALA A 197 -3.31 13.32 18.90
CA ALA A 197 -2.85 12.53 17.76
C ALA A 197 -3.19 11.04 17.90
N LYS A 198 -3.17 10.49 19.12
CA LYS A 198 -3.59 9.10 19.41
C LYS A 198 -5.05 8.85 19.07
N TYR A 199 -5.97 9.77 19.39
CA TYR A 199 -7.38 9.61 19.03
C TYR A 199 -7.57 9.60 17.51
N ILE A 200 -6.89 10.47 16.78
CA ILE A 200 -6.93 10.49 15.32
C ILE A 200 -6.32 9.20 14.74
N ASN A 201 -5.16 8.78 15.24
CA ASN A 201 -4.50 7.54 14.84
C ASN A 201 -5.45 6.34 14.89
N ASN A 202 -6.20 6.19 15.98
CA ASN A 202 -7.12 5.08 16.20
C ASN A 202 -8.29 5.04 15.20
N THR A 203 -8.57 6.14 14.49
CA THR A 203 -9.63 6.17 13.46
C THR A 203 -9.14 5.68 12.10
N VAL A 204 -7.83 5.69 11.85
CA VAL A 204 -7.29 5.48 10.50
C VAL A 204 -7.54 4.06 10.00
N THR A 205 -7.12 3.05 10.75
CA THR A 205 -7.28 1.64 10.35
C THR A 205 -8.74 1.24 10.12
N PRO A 206 -9.69 1.50 11.04
CA PRO A 206 -11.08 1.16 10.81
C PRO A 206 -11.67 1.85 9.58
N LEU A 207 -11.44 3.15 9.42
CA LEU A 207 -11.98 3.90 8.27
C LEU A 207 -11.35 3.47 6.94
N ALA A 208 -10.06 3.14 6.91
CA ALA A 208 -9.38 2.64 5.72
C ALA A 208 -9.96 1.29 5.27
N LEU A 209 -10.21 0.38 6.21
CA LEU A 209 -10.79 -0.93 5.93
C LEU A 209 -12.26 -0.86 5.54
N LEU A 210 -13.06 0.02 6.17
CA LEU A 210 -14.43 0.31 5.73
C LEU A 210 -14.45 0.82 4.28
N LEU A 211 -13.56 1.75 3.93
CA LEU A 211 -13.43 2.26 2.56
C LEU A 211 -13.03 1.15 1.58
N THR A 212 -12.10 0.27 1.96
CA THR A 212 -11.68 -0.89 1.17
C THR A 212 -12.85 -1.83 0.88
N GLY A 213 -13.67 -2.14 1.90
CA GLY A 213 -14.87 -2.96 1.74
C GLY A 213 -15.89 -2.35 0.77
N CYS A 214 -16.08 -1.04 0.82
CA CYS A 214 -16.91 -0.31 -0.13
C CYS A 214 -16.39 -0.44 -1.57
N ILE A 215 -15.09 -0.27 -1.78
CA ILE A 215 -14.46 -0.40 -3.10
C ILE A 215 -14.65 -1.82 -3.66
N ILE A 216 -14.49 -2.86 -2.84
CA ILE A 216 -14.76 -4.26 -3.24
C ILE A 216 -16.21 -4.43 -3.70
N HIS A 217 -17.17 -3.83 -3.00
CA HIS A 217 -18.58 -3.88 -3.39
C HIS A 217 -18.82 -3.23 -4.76
N GLU A 218 -18.22 -2.06 -5.02
CA GLU A 218 -18.38 -1.33 -6.29
C GLU A 218 -17.82 -2.10 -7.50
N ILE A 219 -16.69 -2.78 -7.31
CA ILE A 219 -16.09 -3.62 -8.36
C ILE A 219 -17.00 -4.81 -8.68
N GLY A 220 -17.76 -5.32 -7.69
CA GLY A 220 -18.72 -6.41 -7.86
C GLY A 220 -18.04 -7.78 -7.93
N LEU A 221 -18.24 -8.62 -6.92
CA LEU A 221 -17.63 -9.97 -6.81
C LEU A 221 -18.02 -10.91 -7.96
N ARG A 222 -19.19 -10.71 -8.58
CA ARG A 222 -19.67 -11.56 -9.67
C ARG A 222 -18.97 -11.32 -11.00
N SER A 223 -18.31 -10.18 -11.17
CA SER A 223 -17.55 -9.83 -12.39
C SER A 223 -16.12 -10.35 -12.38
N LEU A 224 -15.67 -10.97 -11.29
CA LEU A 224 -14.30 -11.45 -11.14
C LEU A 224 -14.04 -12.65 -12.05
N ARG A 225 -13.08 -12.50 -12.97
CA ARG A 225 -12.60 -13.58 -13.84
C ARG A 225 -11.10 -13.66 -13.76
N LEU A 226 -10.57 -14.82 -13.38
CA LEU A 226 -9.14 -15.09 -13.43
C LEU A 226 -8.72 -15.26 -14.89
N THR A 227 -8.00 -14.27 -15.41
CA THR A 227 -7.35 -14.33 -16.72
C THR A 227 -5.87 -14.70 -16.55
N PRO A 228 -5.19 -15.22 -17.58
CA PRO A 228 -3.74 -15.45 -17.51
C PRO A 228 -2.95 -14.20 -17.11
N THR A 229 -3.36 -13.04 -17.57
CA THR A 229 -2.75 -11.74 -17.21
C THR A 229 -2.84 -11.49 -15.70
N LEU A 230 -4.00 -11.72 -15.10
CA LEU A 230 -4.19 -11.58 -13.65
C LEU A 230 -3.44 -12.65 -12.88
N GLY A 231 -3.37 -13.89 -13.38
CA GLY A 231 -2.56 -14.95 -12.79
C GLY A 231 -1.07 -14.58 -12.70
N VAL A 232 -0.50 -14.08 -13.78
CA VAL A 232 0.91 -13.62 -13.79
C VAL A 232 1.10 -12.41 -12.85
N MET A 233 0.17 -11.45 -12.84
CA MET A 233 0.19 -10.32 -11.90
C MET A 233 0.20 -10.81 -10.44
N MET A 234 -0.62 -11.81 -10.10
CA MET A 234 -0.66 -12.40 -8.75
C MET A 234 0.68 -13.04 -8.36
N VAL A 235 1.35 -13.73 -9.29
CA VAL A 235 2.68 -14.28 -9.06
C VAL A 235 3.68 -13.16 -8.77
N PHE A 236 3.64 -12.04 -9.51
CA PHE A 236 4.49 -10.89 -9.20
C PHE A 236 4.22 -10.34 -7.80
N ARG A 237 2.95 -10.14 -7.43
CA ARG A 237 2.56 -9.54 -6.15
C ARG A 237 2.87 -10.42 -4.93
N PHE A 238 2.54 -11.70 -5.02
CA PHE A 238 2.55 -12.57 -3.85
C PHE A 238 3.74 -13.52 -3.77
N VAL A 239 4.54 -13.61 -4.85
CA VAL A 239 5.71 -14.50 -4.88
C VAL A 239 6.97 -13.71 -5.22
N ILE A 240 7.04 -13.09 -6.39
CA ILE A 240 8.28 -12.45 -6.88
C ILE A 240 8.67 -11.25 -6.01
N SER A 241 7.75 -10.33 -5.78
CA SER A 241 8.01 -9.11 -5.01
C SER A 241 8.46 -9.39 -3.57
N PRO A 242 7.72 -10.18 -2.75
CA PRO A 242 8.16 -10.51 -1.40
C PRO A 242 9.44 -11.37 -1.37
N ALA A 243 9.63 -12.28 -2.33
CA ALA A 243 10.85 -13.10 -2.41
C ALA A 243 12.09 -12.24 -2.72
N LEU A 244 11.99 -11.29 -3.65
CA LEU A 244 13.06 -10.31 -3.92
C LEU A 244 13.37 -9.47 -2.68
N GLY A 245 12.33 -9.00 -1.97
CA GLY A 245 12.50 -8.25 -0.73
C GLY A 245 13.20 -9.07 0.36
N ALA A 246 12.77 -10.31 0.57
CA ALA A 246 13.38 -11.22 1.54
C ALA A 246 14.86 -11.52 1.19
N ALA A 247 15.15 -11.78 -0.08
CA ALA A 247 16.51 -12.03 -0.58
C ALA A 247 17.41 -10.81 -0.39
N LEU A 248 16.91 -9.60 -0.72
CA LEU A 248 17.67 -8.37 -0.56
C LEU A 248 17.89 -8.03 0.93
N CYS A 249 16.90 -8.25 1.79
CA CYS A 249 17.06 -8.12 3.23
C CYS A 249 18.16 -9.06 3.76
N ALA A 250 18.16 -10.31 3.32
CA ALA A 250 19.19 -11.27 3.71
C ALA A 250 20.59 -10.85 3.23
N LEU A 251 20.69 -10.35 2.00
CA LEU A 251 21.94 -9.88 1.40
C LEU A 251 22.53 -8.66 2.16
N LEU A 252 21.65 -7.76 2.61
CA LEU A 252 22.04 -6.55 3.36
C LEU A 252 22.13 -6.76 4.88
N GLY A 253 21.92 -8.00 5.37
CA GLY A 253 21.93 -8.31 6.80
C GLY A 253 20.77 -7.68 7.59
N ILE A 254 19.67 -7.30 6.92
CA ILE A 254 18.49 -6.73 7.54
C ILE A 254 17.57 -7.88 7.97
N GLY A 255 17.39 -8.04 9.28
CA GLY A 255 16.56 -9.11 9.88
C GLY A 255 15.46 -8.57 10.78
N GLY A 256 14.84 -9.49 11.54
CA GLY A 256 13.81 -9.17 12.54
C GLY A 256 12.59 -8.45 11.99
N LEU A 257 12.06 -7.51 12.79
CA LEU A 257 10.82 -6.79 12.48
C LEU A 257 10.86 -6.08 11.13
N VAL A 258 11.97 -5.42 10.79
CA VAL A 258 12.10 -4.66 9.53
C VAL A 258 11.90 -5.55 8.31
N ARG A 259 12.59 -6.71 8.29
CA ARG A 259 12.44 -7.71 7.22
C ARG A 259 10.99 -8.16 7.12
N SER A 260 10.36 -8.52 8.25
CA SER A 260 8.98 -9.02 8.27
C SER A 260 8.00 -7.96 7.74
N VAL A 261 8.10 -6.71 8.20
CA VAL A 261 7.27 -5.60 7.72
C VAL A 261 7.45 -5.39 6.21
N TYR A 262 8.69 -5.35 5.72
CA TYR A 262 8.93 -5.07 4.30
C TYR A 262 8.47 -6.20 3.38
N VAL A 263 8.65 -7.45 3.80
CA VAL A 263 8.17 -8.60 3.04
C VAL A 263 6.63 -8.63 3.00
N VAL A 264 5.97 -8.31 4.11
CA VAL A 264 4.50 -8.16 4.17
C VAL A 264 4.05 -7.01 3.27
N GLU A 265 4.67 -5.83 3.33
CA GLU A 265 4.34 -4.68 2.47
C GLU A 265 4.50 -4.99 0.97
N LEU A 266 5.54 -5.75 0.60
CA LEU A 266 5.77 -6.20 -0.77
C LEU A 266 4.72 -7.21 -1.24
N ALA A 267 4.06 -7.93 -0.33
CA ALA A 267 2.97 -8.86 -0.61
C ALA A 267 1.57 -8.20 -0.48
N MET A 268 1.47 -6.88 -0.35
CA MET A 268 0.17 -6.22 -0.28
C MET A 268 -0.55 -6.22 -1.64
N PRO A 269 -1.88 -6.20 -1.66
CA PRO A 269 -2.66 -6.24 -2.89
C PRO A 269 -2.42 -5.01 -3.76
N VAL A 270 -2.95 -5.03 -4.96
CA VAL A 270 -2.83 -3.92 -5.93
C VAL A 270 -3.27 -2.59 -5.32
N VAL A 271 -2.47 -1.54 -5.55
CA VAL A 271 -2.81 -0.19 -5.10
C VAL A 271 -4.08 0.33 -5.78
N THR A 272 -5.02 0.81 -4.99
CA THR A 272 -6.35 1.27 -5.47
C THR A 272 -6.24 2.40 -6.49
N GLN A 273 -5.18 3.20 -6.45
CA GLN A 273 -4.93 4.27 -7.42
C GLN A 273 -4.81 3.76 -8.86
N THR A 274 -4.50 2.47 -9.08
CA THR A 274 -4.46 1.87 -10.42
C THR A 274 -5.81 1.93 -11.10
N VAL A 275 -6.90 1.65 -10.37
CA VAL A 275 -8.27 1.69 -10.90
C VAL A 275 -8.65 3.12 -11.27
N VAL A 276 -8.36 4.07 -10.37
CA VAL A 276 -8.64 5.49 -10.60
C VAL A 276 -7.87 6.02 -11.81
N ALA A 277 -6.57 5.70 -11.90
CA ALA A 277 -5.74 6.14 -13.02
C ALA A 277 -6.19 5.50 -14.35
N ALA A 278 -6.58 4.22 -14.35
CA ALA A 278 -7.05 3.56 -15.56
C ALA A 278 -8.32 4.22 -16.10
N ALA A 279 -9.29 4.55 -15.21
CA ALA A 279 -10.51 5.26 -15.57
C ALA A 279 -10.23 6.70 -16.04
N GLU A 280 -9.38 7.45 -15.31
CA GLU A 280 -9.08 8.86 -15.62
C GLU A 280 -8.36 9.03 -16.97
N TYR A 281 -7.46 8.08 -17.31
CA TYR A 281 -6.60 8.22 -18.49
C TYR A 281 -6.97 7.31 -19.67
N GLY A 282 -8.13 6.62 -19.61
CA GLY A 282 -8.63 5.81 -20.72
C GLY A 282 -7.85 4.51 -20.96
N ALA A 283 -7.15 3.99 -19.95
CA ALA A 283 -6.52 2.67 -20.00
C ALA A 283 -7.54 1.54 -19.73
N ASP A 284 -7.10 0.30 -19.48
CA ASP A 284 -8.03 -0.81 -19.23
C ASP A 284 -8.52 -0.81 -17.77
N GLU A 285 -9.63 -0.09 -17.53
CA GLU A 285 -10.29 0.02 -16.21
C GLU A 285 -10.79 -1.34 -15.70
N GLN A 286 -11.31 -2.19 -16.61
CA GLN A 286 -11.83 -3.49 -16.22
C GLN A 286 -10.71 -4.40 -15.68
N LEU A 287 -9.56 -4.43 -16.34
CA LEU A 287 -8.39 -5.17 -15.88
C LEU A 287 -7.92 -4.65 -14.52
N ALA A 288 -7.84 -3.32 -14.36
CA ALA A 288 -7.44 -2.67 -13.11
C ALA A 288 -8.39 -3.04 -11.94
N ALA A 289 -9.69 -2.93 -12.16
CA ALA A 289 -10.71 -3.25 -11.16
C ALA A 289 -10.68 -4.72 -10.75
N GLN A 290 -10.63 -5.64 -11.72
CA GLN A 290 -10.54 -7.08 -11.44
C GLN A 290 -9.25 -7.41 -10.68
N GLY A 291 -8.11 -6.84 -11.08
CA GLY A 291 -6.83 -7.05 -10.42
C GLY A 291 -6.82 -6.56 -8.98
N ALA A 292 -7.36 -5.37 -8.73
CA ALA A 292 -7.49 -4.81 -7.39
C ALA A 292 -8.36 -5.69 -6.47
N ALA A 293 -9.54 -6.12 -6.95
CA ALA A 293 -10.45 -6.94 -6.16
C ALA A 293 -9.89 -8.34 -5.87
N ILE A 294 -9.40 -9.04 -6.92
CA ILE A 294 -8.87 -10.40 -6.78
C ILE A 294 -7.65 -10.39 -5.85
N SER A 295 -6.72 -9.44 -6.02
CA SER A 295 -5.54 -9.36 -5.17
C SER A 295 -5.89 -9.02 -3.72
N THR A 296 -6.90 -8.16 -3.49
CA THR A 296 -7.36 -7.83 -2.13
C THR A 296 -7.94 -9.06 -1.43
N LEU A 297 -8.77 -9.85 -2.12
CA LEU A 297 -9.30 -11.09 -1.54
C LEU A 297 -8.20 -12.13 -1.30
N ALA A 298 -7.27 -12.28 -2.25
CA ALA A 298 -6.17 -13.22 -2.13
C ALA A 298 -5.21 -12.87 -0.98
N CYS A 299 -4.99 -11.59 -0.71
CA CYS A 299 -4.08 -11.16 0.35
C CYS A 299 -4.51 -11.67 1.74
N PHE A 300 -5.81 -11.82 2.01
CA PHE A 300 -6.30 -12.40 3.26
C PHE A 300 -5.96 -13.88 3.45
N VAL A 301 -5.68 -14.60 2.36
CA VAL A 301 -5.23 -16.00 2.39
C VAL A 301 -3.70 -16.06 2.37
N VAL A 302 -3.08 -15.23 1.54
CA VAL A 302 -1.63 -15.25 1.34
C VAL A 302 -0.87 -14.76 2.57
N THR A 303 -1.37 -13.71 3.27
CA THR A 303 -0.65 -13.14 4.41
C THR A 303 -0.42 -14.12 5.55
N PRO A 304 -1.41 -14.93 6.02
CA PRO A 304 -1.14 -15.96 7.02
C PRO A 304 -0.12 -17.00 6.58
N VAL A 305 -0.15 -17.40 5.29
CA VAL A 305 0.82 -18.35 4.72
C VAL A 305 2.21 -17.72 4.69
N LEU A 306 2.32 -16.45 4.30
CA LEU A 306 3.58 -15.72 4.28
C LEU A 306 4.20 -15.62 5.68
N MET A 307 3.38 -15.45 6.72
CA MET A 307 3.84 -15.40 8.11
C MET A 307 4.43 -16.72 8.62
N LEU A 308 4.16 -17.85 7.95
CA LEU A 308 4.84 -19.14 8.25
C LEU A 308 6.28 -19.16 7.73
N LEU A 309 6.61 -18.31 6.75
CA LEU A 309 7.92 -18.25 6.10
C LEU A 309 8.83 -17.14 6.69
N LEU A 310 8.28 -16.27 7.53
CA LEU A 310 8.95 -15.14 8.19
C LEU A 310 9.38 -15.49 9.61
#